data_895692ff478a2a6d2cba4095fd8509e3
#
_entry.id   895692ff478a2a6d2cba4095fd8509e3
#
_cell.length_a   1.000
_cell.length_b   1.000
_cell.length_c   1.000
_cell.angle_alpha   90.00
_cell.angle_beta   90.00
_cell.angle_gamma   90.00
#
_symmetry.space_group_name_H-M   'P 1'
#
loop_
_entity.id
_entity.type
_entity.pdbx_description
1 polymer ?
#
loop_
_entity_poly.entity_id
_entity_poly.type
_entity_poly.pdbx_seq_one_letter_code
_entity_poly.pdbx_strand_id
1 'polypeptide(L)'
;LPRAAPLDATAMLSILIAMQLTGFHHLTAVTADAPRNHAFYTQTLGLRLVKKSVNQDDVSAYHLFYADGLASPGTDITFFDWPVGRERRGSHSVVRTGLRVDGAESLAWWAKRFANLGVSHGQVVDRDGRPTLDFEDFEGQRLSLVVDKTKLPAHPWEKSPVPPTHQIRGLGPITMSVPELRPTDVVLTKVMHMAHVREYSVSLDGATGGTRTVHVYRMGADGPQAELHVLVEPGARPGSSGAGGVHHVAFRTPTFEQYDAWAEWLTKAGVRSSGPVDRYYFRSLYFREPNGILFEIATDGPGFAADEPMEALGERLALPPFLEARRAEIERGLKPLITG
;
A
#
# COMPACT_ATOMS: atom_id res chain seq x y z
N LEU A 1 -32.54 -26.17 10.16
CA LEU A 1 -31.54 -25.98 9.10
C LEU A 1 -30.52 -27.12 9.20
N PRO A 2 -30.21 -27.87 8.10
CA PRO A 2 -29.21 -28.91 8.14
C PRO A 2 -27.83 -28.29 8.40
N ARG A 3 -27.09 -28.86 9.37
CA ARG A 3 -25.68 -28.53 9.58
C ARG A 3 -24.91 -28.95 8.31
N ALA A 4 -24.16 -28.01 7.71
CA ALA A 4 -23.24 -28.34 6.64
C ALA A 4 -22.25 -29.41 7.14
N ALA A 5 -22.02 -30.43 6.33
CA ALA A 5 -21.03 -31.45 6.63
C ALA A 5 -19.63 -30.79 6.71
N PRO A 6 -18.76 -31.21 7.64
CA PRO A 6 -17.40 -30.72 7.68
C PRO A 6 -16.70 -31.09 6.35
N LEU A 7 -16.05 -30.09 5.74
CA LEU A 7 -15.18 -30.31 4.56
C LEU A 7 -14.08 -31.31 4.97
N ASP A 8 -13.75 -32.23 4.07
CA ASP A 8 -12.66 -33.15 4.29
C ASP A 8 -11.31 -32.40 4.33
N ALA A 9 -10.29 -32.93 4.97
CA ALA A 9 -9.00 -32.32 5.15
C ALA A 9 -8.31 -31.97 3.80
N THR A 10 -8.59 -32.73 2.75
CA THR A 10 -8.04 -32.52 1.40
C THR A 10 -8.70 -31.31 0.73
N ALA A 11 -10.00 -31.16 0.87
CA ALA A 11 -10.74 -30.00 0.39
C ALA A 11 -10.34 -28.73 1.15
N MET A 12 -10.15 -28.80 2.46
CA MET A 12 -9.62 -27.69 3.26
C MET A 12 -8.20 -27.29 2.84
N LEU A 13 -7.33 -28.26 2.60
CA LEU A 13 -5.95 -27.99 2.16
C LEU A 13 -5.93 -27.34 0.75
N SER A 14 -6.77 -27.80 -0.16
CA SER A 14 -6.91 -27.22 -1.50
C SER A 14 -7.43 -25.77 -1.45
N ILE A 15 -8.40 -25.47 -0.58
CA ILE A 15 -8.92 -24.12 -0.35
C ILE A 15 -7.84 -23.21 0.25
N LEU A 16 -7.08 -23.70 1.23
CA LEU A 16 -5.98 -22.94 1.86
C LEU A 16 -4.85 -22.63 0.88
N ILE A 17 -4.50 -23.56 -0.02
CA ILE A 17 -3.51 -23.34 -1.09
C ILE A 17 -4.05 -22.32 -2.11
N ALA A 18 -5.36 -22.36 -2.41
CA ALA A 18 -6.01 -21.44 -3.34
C ALA A 18 -6.14 -20.01 -2.78
N MET A 19 -6.12 -19.81 -1.46
CA MET A 19 -6.36 -18.52 -0.80
C MET A 19 -5.10 -17.87 -0.25
N GLN A 20 -3.95 -18.07 -0.88
CA GLN A 20 -2.71 -17.47 -0.45
C GLN A 20 -2.59 -16.02 -0.94
N LEU A 21 -2.38 -15.06 -0.01
CA LEU A 21 -1.97 -13.71 -0.36
C LEU A 21 -0.53 -13.73 -0.90
N THR A 22 -0.26 -12.99 -1.95
CA THR A 22 1.02 -13.05 -2.68
C THR A 22 1.92 -11.84 -2.44
N GLY A 23 1.52 -10.94 -1.55
CA GLY A 23 2.20 -9.71 -1.21
C GLY A 23 1.22 -8.53 -1.12
N PHE A 24 1.73 -7.32 -1.24
CA PHE A 24 0.88 -6.14 -1.34
C PHE A 24 0.39 -5.96 -2.78
N HIS A 25 -0.85 -5.45 -2.94
CA HIS A 25 -1.39 -5.01 -4.22
C HIS A 25 -1.11 -3.51 -4.40
N HIS A 26 -1.58 -2.70 -3.48
CA HIS A 26 -1.35 -1.25 -3.43
C HIS A 26 -1.42 -0.74 -1.98
N LEU A 27 -1.05 0.52 -1.80
CA LEU A 27 -1.27 1.26 -0.57
C LEU A 27 -1.94 2.57 -0.91
N THR A 28 -3.04 2.90 -0.23
CA THR A 28 -3.73 4.18 -0.41
C THR A 28 -3.48 5.10 0.78
N ALA A 29 -3.04 6.30 0.50
CA ALA A 29 -2.81 7.38 1.46
C ALA A 29 -3.73 8.58 1.15
N VAL A 30 -3.63 9.60 1.97
CA VAL A 30 -4.41 10.84 1.84
C VAL A 30 -3.46 12.00 1.57
N THR A 31 -3.80 12.83 0.60
CA THR A 31 -3.19 14.14 0.35
C THR A 31 -4.24 15.24 0.43
N ALA A 32 -3.85 16.46 0.78
CA ALA A 32 -4.69 17.65 0.70
C ALA A 32 -4.28 18.59 -0.45
N ASP A 33 -3.23 18.19 -1.20
CA ASP A 33 -2.64 19.00 -2.27
C ASP A 33 -2.21 18.11 -3.45
N ALA A 34 -3.17 17.74 -4.31
CA ALA A 34 -2.95 16.88 -5.47
C ALA A 34 -1.84 17.39 -6.41
N PRO A 35 -1.70 18.70 -6.72
CA PRO A 35 -0.60 19.21 -7.55
C PRO A 35 0.79 18.95 -6.94
N ARG A 36 0.99 19.21 -5.65
CA ARG A 36 2.26 18.94 -4.97
C ARG A 36 2.51 17.45 -4.82
N ASN A 37 1.46 16.67 -4.56
CA ASN A 37 1.51 15.22 -4.52
C ASN A 37 1.99 14.67 -5.87
N HIS A 38 1.38 15.09 -6.97
CA HIS A 38 1.80 14.71 -8.32
C HIS A 38 3.27 15.05 -8.57
N ALA A 39 3.69 16.28 -8.28
CA ALA A 39 5.08 16.70 -8.46
C ALA A 39 6.06 15.88 -7.61
N PHE A 40 5.70 15.56 -6.35
CA PHE A 40 6.56 14.77 -5.49
C PHE A 40 6.72 13.32 -5.99
N TYR A 41 5.60 12.64 -6.28
CA TYR A 41 5.66 11.23 -6.66
C TYR A 41 6.19 11.01 -8.08
N THR A 42 6.02 11.97 -9.00
CA THR A 42 6.55 11.86 -10.37
C THR A 42 7.94 12.49 -10.53
N GLN A 43 8.17 13.71 -10.04
CA GLN A 43 9.44 14.42 -10.28
C GLN A 43 10.49 14.09 -9.21
N THR A 44 10.10 13.94 -7.95
CA THR A 44 11.05 13.61 -6.88
C THR A 44 11.31 12.11 -6.83
N LEU A 45 10.27 11.28 -6.75
CA LEU A 45 10.41 9.81 -6.65
C LEU A 45 10.54 9.12 -8.02
N GLY A 46 10.13 9.75 -9.10
CA GLY A 46 10.27 9.23 -10.46
C GLY A 46 9.28 8.11 -10.80
N LEU A 47 8.19 7.97 -10.04
CA LEU A 47 7.13 7.03 -10.36
C LEU A 47 6.30 7.53 -11.55
N ARG A 48 5.66 6.61 -12.26
CA ARG A 48 4.69 6.93 -13.29
C ARG A 48 3.32 7.20 -12.67
N LEU A 49 2.64 8.29 -13.04
CA LEU A 49 1.20 8.40 -12.80
C LEU A 49 0.50 7.43 -13.78
N VAL A 50 -0.02 6.32 -13.29
CA VAL A 50 -0.63 5.26 -14.11
C VAL A 50 -2.14 5.36 -14.19
N LYS A 51 -2.76 6.09 -13.26
CA LYS A 51 -4.20 6.39 -13.32
C LYS A 51 -4.49 7.72 -12.62
N LYS A 52 -5.20 8.60 -13.31
CA LYS A 52 -5.82 9.80 -12.76
C LYS A 52 -7.33 9.60 -12.83
N SER A 53 -7.95 9.35 -11.69
CA SER A 53 -9.39 9.10 -11.58
C SER A 53 -9.97 9.86 -10.39
N VAL A 54 -11.18 9.51 -10.00
CA VAL A 54 -11.83 10.01 -8.78
C VAL A 54 -12.09 8.88 -7.80
N ASN A 55 -12.23 9.21 -6.53
CA ASN A 55 -12.76 8.26 -5.57
C ASN A 55 -14.21 7.93 -5.96
N GLN A 56 -14.50 6.63 -6.15
CA GLN A 56 -15.81 6.18 -6.63
C GLN A 56 -16.94 6.37 -5.60
N ASP A 57 -16.57 6.50 -4.31
CA ASP A 57 -17.51 6.76 -3.22
C ASP A 57 -17.66 8.27 -2.94
N ASP A 58 -16.70 9.11 -3.40
CA ASP A 58 -16.70 10.57 -3.27
C ASP A 58 -16.06 11.22 -4.51
N VAL A 59 -16.83 11.43 -5.55
CA VAL A 59 -16.37 11.93 -6.85
C VAL A 59 -15.81 13.36 -6.82
N SER A 60 -15.88 14.06 -5.69
CA SER A 60 -15.26 15.37 -5.49
C SER A 60 -13.74 15.31 -5.24
N ALA A 61 -13.21 14.10 -4.99
CA ALA A 61 -11.82 13.85 -4.69
C ALA A 61 -11.12 13.09 -5.81
N TYR A 62 -9.92 13.55 -6.21
CA TYR A 62 -9.06 12.73 -7.07
C TYR A 62 -8.68 11.42 -6.38
N HIS A 63 -8.53 10.37 -7.19
CA HIS A 63 -7.80 9.17 -6.85
C HIS A 63 -6.62 9.03 -7.84
N LEU A 64 -5.42 9.27 -7.34
CA LEU A 64 -4.18 9.26 -8.11
C LEU A 64 -3.40 7.98 -7.82
N PHE A 65 -2.91 7.32 -8.86
CA PHE A 65 -2.17 6.05 -8.73
C PHE A 65 -0.78 6.20 -9.35
N TYR A 66 0.26 5.96 -8.56
CA TYR A 66 1.65 6.03 -8.97
C TYR A 66 2.29 4.66 -8.85
N ALA A 67 2.90 4.17 -9.92
CA ALA A 67 3.45 2.83 -10.00
C ALA A 67 4.76 2.78 -10.82
N ASP A 68 5.19 1.56 -11.15
CA ASP A 68 6.25 1.30 -12.12
C ASP A 68 5.82 1.63 -13.56
N GLY A 69 6.69 1.38 -14.54
CA GLY A 69 6.44 1.68 -15.95
C GLY A 69 5.24 0.91 -16.57
N LEU A 70 4.87 -0.24 -16.00
CA LEU A 70 3.80 -1.11 -16.49
C LEU A 70 2.55 -1.12 -15.60
N ALA A 71 2.50 -0.33 -14.53
CA ALA A 71 1.42 -0.37 -13.55
C ALA A 71 1.24 -1.77 -12.94
N SER A 72 2.35 -2.41 -12.59
CA SER A 72 2.36 -3.78 -12.10
C SER A 72 1.74 -3.87 -10.70
N PRO A 73 0.86 -4.86 -10.41
CA PRO A 73 0.34 -5.07 -9.05
C PRO A 73 1.47 -5.22 -8.02
N GLY A 74 1.35 -4.50 -6.90
CA GLY A 74 2.40 -4.46 -5.86
C GLY A 74 3.42 -3.34 -6.05
N THR A 75 3.20 -2.46 -7.02
CA THR A 75 4.04 -1.27 -7.21
C THR A 75 3.30 0.04 -6.91
N ASP A 76 1.98 -0.03 -6.72
CA ASP A 76 1.13 1.15 -6.63
C ASP A 76 1.13 1.76 -5.22
N ILE A 77 1.44 3.06 -5.16
CA ILE A 77 1.08 3.94 -4.06
C ILE A 77 0.04 4.94 -4.56
N THR A 78 -1.10 5.03 -3.87
CA THR A 78 -2.25 5.80 -4.37
C THR A 78 -2.69 6.86 -3.37
N PHE A 79 -3.43 7.86 -3.84
CA PHE A 79 -3.83 9.00 -3.00
C PHE A 79 -5.26 9.43 -3.27
N PHE A 80 -6.01 9.64 -2.18
CA PHE A 80 -7.23 10.44 -2.19
C PHE A 80 -6.89 11.90 -1.89
N ASP A 81 -7.33 12.85 -2.75
CA ASP A 81 -7.17 14.29 -2.53
C ASP A 81 -8.36 14.84 -1.74
N TRP A 82 -8.25 14.80 -0.42
CA TRP A 82 -9.28 15.34 0.47
C TRP A 82 -8.82 16.64 1.14
N PRO A 83 -9.69 17.66 1.29
CA PRO A 83 -9.39 18.91 1.97
C PRO A 83 -9.36 18.73 3.50
N VAL A 84 -8.39 17.97 4.01
CA VAL A 84 -8.24 17.63 5.42
C VAL A 84 -6.93 18.16 6.00
N GLY A 85 -6.88 18.32 7.32
CA GLY A 85 -5.63 18.62 8.02
C GLY A 85 -4.65 17.45 7.99
N ARG A 86 -3.40 17.72 8.40
CA ARG A 86 -2.38 16.66 8.50
C ARG A 86 -2.78 15.56 9.46
N GLU A 87 -2.32 14.34 9.17
CA GLU A 87 -2.38 13.19 10.05
C GLU A 87 -1.83 13.56 11.45
N ARG A 88 -2.51 13.09 12.50
CA ARG A 88 -1.91 13.06 13.84
C ARG A 88 -1.34 11.66 14.07
N ARG A 89 -0.02 11.58 14.11
CA ARG A 89 0.73 10.34 14.28
C ARG A 89 0.39 9.65 15.61
N GLY A 90 0.34 8.31 15.59
CA GLY A 90 0.06 7.49 16.75
C GLY A 90 -0.03 6.02 16.41
N SER A 91 -0.40 5.19 17.39
CA SER A 91 -0.74 3.79 17.16
C SER A 91 -2.09 3.64 16.41
N HIS A 92 -2.51 2.41 16.14
CA HIS A 92 -3.72 2.08 15.37
C HIS A 92 -3.67 2.61 13.93
N SER A 93 -2.49 2.67 13.35
CA SER A 93 -2.26 3.22 12.01
C SER A 93 -1.08 2.54 11.31
N VAL A 94 -1.01 2.69 10.01
CA VAL A 94 0.22 2.40 9.26
C VAL A 94 1.19 3.54 9.49
N VAL A 95 2.36 3.20 10.03
CA VAL A 95 3.35 4.20 10.47
C VAL A 95 4.53 4.35 9.53
N ARG A 96 4.69 3.45 8.55
CA ARG A 96 5.76 3.54 7.54
C ARG A 96 5.47 2.67 6.34
N THR A 97 5.77 3.17 5.15
CA THR A 97 5.65 2.45 3.89
C THR A 97 7.03 2.27 3.26
N GLY A 98 7.45 1.03 3.09
CA GLY A 98 8.68 0.70 2.39
C GLY A 98 8.50 0.74 0.87
N LEU A 99 9.51 1.22 0.17
CA LEU A 99 9.64 1.21 -1.28
C LEU A 99 10.95 0.52 -1.63
N ARG A 100 10.92 -0.46 -2.53
CA ARG A 100 12.08 -1.30 -2.86
C ARG A 100 13.00 -0.63 -3.89
N VAL A 101 14.29 -0.74 -3.68
CA VAL A 101 15.33 -0.28 -4.62
C VAL A 101 16.43 -1.33 -4.78
N ASP A 102 17.19 -1.26 -5.87
CA ASP A 102 18.29 -2.18 -6.13
C ASP A 102 19.57 -1.75 -5.41
N GLY A 103 20.04 -2.60 -4.52
CA GLY A 103 21.36 -2.49 -3.92
C GLY A 103 21.63 -1.24 -3.05
N ALA A 104 22.74 -1.28 -2.32
CA ALA A 104 23.14 -0.20 -1.42
C ALA A 104 23.58 1.08 -2.18
N GLU A 105 24.10 0.95 -3.39
CA GLU A 105 24.49 2.09 -4.23
C GLU A 105 23.30 2.99 -4.57
N SER A 106 22.11 2.39 -4.77
CA SER A 106 20.88 3.17 -4.98
C SER A 106 20.55 4.02 -3.76
N LEU A 107 20.73 3.53 -2.53
CA LEU A 107 20.47 4.34 -1.33
C LEU A 107 21.41 5.54 -1.23
N ALA A 108 22.69 5.39 -1.57
CA ALA A 108 23.62 6.51 -1.59
C ALA A 108 23.24 7.57 -2.66
N TRP A 109 22.80 7.11 -3.83
CA TRP A 109 22.29 7.98 -4.88
C TRP A 109 21.03 8.73 -4.41
N TRP A 110 20.09 8.04 -3.78
CA TRP A 110 18.85 8.63 -3.26
C TRP A 110 19.11 9.63 -2.13
N ALA A 111 20.01 9.35 -1.19
CA ALA A 111 20.37 10.28 -0.14
C ALA A 111 20.89 11.60 -0.73
N LYS A 112 21.77 11.52 -1.74
CA LYS A 112 22.27 12.71 -2.46
C LYS A 112 21.14 13.45 -3.21
N ARG A 113 20.22 12.71 -3.85
CA ARG A 113 19.07 13.30 -4.55
C ARG A 113 18.15 14.01 -3.58
N PHE A 114 17.81 13.41 -2.44
CA PHE A 114 16.97 14.00 -1.42
C PHE A 114 17.59 15.27 -0.83
N ALA A 115 18.89 15.25 -0.52
CA ALA A 115 19.62 16.42 -0.07
C ALA A 115 19.55 17.56 -1.09
N ASN A 116 19.75 17.27 -2.38
CA ASN A 116 19.70 18.28 -3.46
C ASN A 116 18.29 18.86 -3.66
N LEU A 117 17.26 18.08 -3.40
CA LEU A 117 15.85 18.49 -3.57
C LEU A 117 15.21 19.01 -2.26
N GLY A 118 15.96 19.04 -1.16
CA GLY A 118 15.46 19.49 0.14
C GLY A 118 14.42 18.57 0.76
N VAL A 119 14.45 17.29 0.41
CA VAL A 119 13.56 16.27 1.00
C VAL A 119 14.10 15.87 2.38
N SER A 120 13.24 15.88 3.40
CA SER A 120 13.60 15.44 4.74
C SER A 120 13.94 13.94 4.74
N HIS A 121 15.16 13.57 5.10
CA HIS A 121 15.60 12.17 5.16
C HIS A 121 16.59 11.92 6.29
N GLY A 122 16.68 10.67 6.74
CA GLY A 122 17.65 10.21 7.72
C GLY A 122 18.98 9.77 7.09
N GLN A 123 19.76 9.05 7.88
CA GLN A 123 20.94 8.32 7.41
C GLN A 123 20.52 6.92 6.96
N VAL A 124 21.35 6.27 6.13
CA VAL A 124 21.19 4.86 5.82
C VAL A 124 21.50 4.04 7.08
N VAL A 125 20.53 3.23 7.50
CA VAL A 125 20.67 2.33 8.66
C VAL A 125 20.37 0.90 8.25
N ASP A 126 20.91 -0.07 8.98
CA ASP A 126 20.44 -1.45 8.88
C ASP A 126 19.15 -1.59 9.68
N ARG A 127 18.09 -2.05 9.01
CA ARG A 127 16.82 -2.38 9.66
C ARG A 127 16.43 -3.79 9.23
N ASP A 128 16.37 -4.70 10.20
CA ASP A 128 16.01 -6.10 9.95
C ASP A 128 16.90 -6.77 8.90
N GLY A 129 18.22 -6.48 8.96
CA GLY A 129 19.24 -7.02 8.03
C GLY A 129 19.17 -6.41 6.62
N ARG A 130 18.47 -5.29 6.44
CA ARG A 130 18.36 -4.59 5.15
C ARG A 130 18.79 -3.13 5.28
N PRO A 131 19.74 -2.66 4.47
CA PRO A 131 20.02 -1.23 4.36
C PRO A 131 18.75 -0.47 3.99
N THR A 132 18.44 0.58 4.75
CA THR A 132 17.20 1.32 4.67
C THR A 132 17.47 2.81 4.81
N LEU A 133 16.83 3.65 3.99
CA LEU A 133 16.86 5.10 4.07
C LEU A 133 15.47 5.64 4.32
N ASP A 134 15.23 6.21 5.49
CA ASP A 134 13.95 6.83 5.85
C ASP A 134 13.86 8.25 5.30
N PHE A 135 12.67 8.63 4.84
CA PHE A 135 12.35 9.98 4.40
C PHE A 135 10.86 10.28 4.58
N GLU A 136 10.51 11.54 4.42
CA GLU A 136 9.12 11.99 4.47
C GLU A 136 8.77 12.77 3.20
N ASP A 137 7.52 12.65 2.76
CA ASP A 137 7.00 13.55 1.74
C ASP A 137 6.68 14.93 2.32
N PHE A 138 6.18 15.81 1.48
CA PHE A 138 5.88 17.21 1.85
C PHE A 138 4.73 17.35 2.87
N GLU A 139 3.90 16.32 3.05
CA GLU A 139 2.82 16.27 4.05
C GLU A 139 3.22 15.47 5.30
N GLY A 140 4.40 14.86 5.29
CA GLY A 140 4.95 14.11 6.40
C GLY A 140 4.58 12.62 6.36
N GLN A 141 4.19 12.09 5.20
CA GLN A 141 4.04 10.64 5.06
C GLN A 141 5.41 9.98 5.22
N ARG A 142 5.48 9.01 6.14
CA ARG A 142 6.72 8.31 6.47
C ARG A 142 6.97 7.18 5.49
N LEU A 143 8.04 7.32 4.75
CA LEU A 143 8.47 6.40 3.70
C LEU A 143 9.87 5.87 3.99
N SER A 144 10.22 4.73 3.40
CA SER A 144 11.58 4.18 3.45
C SER A 144 11.97 3.64 2.10
N LEU A 145 13.19 3.89 1.64
CA LEU A 145 13.79 3.10 0.59
C LEU A 145 14.49 1.90 1.23
N VAL A 146 14.19 0.70 0.76
CA VAL A 146 14.68 -0.56 1.32
C VAL A 146 15.39 -1.35 0.24
N VAL A 147 16.60 -1.80 0.52
CA VAL A 147 17.35 -2.65 -0.43
C VAL A 147 16.63 -3.99 -0.60
N ASP A 148 16.30 -4.28 -1.84
CA ASP A 148 15.69 -5.54 -2.26
C ASP A 148 16.74 -6.41 -2.96
N LYS A 149 17.01 -7.59 -2.39
CA LYS A 149 17.92 -8.59 -2.96
C LYS A 149 17.20 -9.67 -3.77
N THR A 150 15.87 -9.57 -3.88
CA THR A 150 15.10 -10.50 -4.72
C THR A 150 15.37 -10.24 -6.20
N LYS A 151 15.18 -11.27 -7.01
CA LYS A 151 15.33 -11.17 -8.48
C LYS A 151 13.97 -11.00 -9.16
N LEU A 152 13.03 -10.34 -8.48
CA LEU A 152 11.74 -10.03 -9.08
C LEU A 152 11.90 -9.11 -10.29
N PRO A 153 11.07 -9.27 -11.32
CA PRO A 153 11.05 -8.36 -12.45
C PRO A 153 10.92 -6.90 -12.00
N ALA A 154 11.60 -6.01 -12.69
CA ALA A 154 11.48 -4.58 -12.52
C ALA A 154 11.12 -3.96 -13.89
N HIS A 155 10.21 -3.02 -13.86
CA HIS A 155 9.70 -2.36 -15.07
C HIS A 155 9.94 -0.84 -14.96
N PRO A 156 11.19 -0.39 -15.17
CA PRO A 156 11.52 1.03 -15.06
C PRO A 156 10.72 1.85 -16.09
N TRP A 157 10.29 3.04 -15.66
CA TRP A 157 9.60 3.96 -16.55
C TRP A 157 10.61 4.80 -17.33
N GLU A 158 10.54 4.76 -18.65
CA GLU A 158 11.51 5.42 -19.54
C GLU A 158 11.54 6.95 -19.41
N LYS A 159 10.38 7.57 -19.10
CA LYS A 159 10.27 9.03 -18.93
C LYS A 159 10.56 9.50 -17.49
N SER A 160 11.02 8.60 -16.61
CA SER A 160 11.35 8.94 -15.22
C SER A 160 12.57 9.86 -15.16
N PRO A 161 12.58 10.91 -14.29
CA PRO A 161 13.77 11.70 -14.00
C PRO A 161 14.81 10.93 -13.17
N VAL A 162 14.50 9.70 -12.73
CA VAL A 162 15.39 8.80 -11.98
C VAL A 162 15.98 7.77 -12.92
N PRO A 163 17.34 7.60 -12.94
CA PRO A 163 17.97 6.60 -13.78
C PRO A 163 17.39 5.18 -13.53
N PRO A 164 17.22 4.34 -14.55
CA PRO A 164 16.60 3.03 -14.42
C PRO A 164 17.16 2.15 -13.31
N THR A 165 18.47 2.22 -13.08
CA THR A 165 19.19 1.46 -12.05
C THR A 165 18.84 1.87 -10.61
N HIS A 166 18.28 3.07 -10.43
CA HIS A 166 17.93 3.60 -9.11
C HIS A 166 16.41 3.73 -8.90
N GLN A 167 15.60 3.43 -9.92
CA GLN A 167 14.16 3.55 -9.81
C GLN A 167 13.60 2.62 -8.73
N ILE A 168 12.51 3.07 -8.12
CA ILE A 168 11.71 2.31 -7.17
C ILE A 168 11.09 1.11 -7.91
N ARG A 169 11.21 -0.08 -7.31
CA ARG A 169 10.75 -1.36 -7.87
C ARG A 169 9.38 -1.79 -7.34
N GLY A 170 8.72 -0.96 -6.55
CA GLY A 170 7.40 -1.20 -5.97
C GLY A 170 7.41 -1.17 -4.45
N LEU A 171 6.30 -1.61 -3.85
CA LEU A 171 6.12 -1.62 -2.40
C LEU A 171 7.09 -2.60 -1.73
N GLY A 172 7.60 -2.21 -0.57
CA GLY A 172 8.41 -3.01 0.32
C GLY A 172 7.66 -3.30 1.63
N PRO A 173 8.36 -3.49 2.76
CA PRO A 173 7.71 -3.74 4.04
C PRO A 173 6.80 -2.57 4.42
N ILE A 174 5.58 -2.88 4.83
CA ILE A 174 4.66 -1.90 5.40
C ILE A 174 4.62 -2.13 6.90
N THR A 175 4.83 -1.05 7.69
CA THR A 175 4.82 -1.14 9.15
C THR A 175 3.57 -0.47 9.70
N MET A 176 2.81 -1.21 10.49
CA MET A 176 1.69 -0.73 11.28
C MET A 176 2.05 -0.70 12.77
N SER A 177 1.47 0.21 13.54
CA SER A 177 1.64 0.31 14.99
C SER A 177 0.36 -0.08 15.71
N VAL A 178 0.50 -0.97 16.70
CA VAL A 178 -0.60 -1.45 17.54
C VAL A 178 -0.20 -1.40 19.01
N PRO A 179 -1.16 -1.20 19.95
CA PRO A 179 -0.85 -1.17 21.39
C PRO A 179 -0.58 -2.57 21.94
N GLU A 180 -1.17 -3.61 21.36
CA GLU A 180 -1.07 -5.01 21.76
C GLU A 180 -1.02 -5.91 20.53
N LEU A 181 -0.11 -6.90 20.54
CA LEU A 181 0.10 -7.79 19.41
C LEU A 181 -1.05 -8.78 19.20
N ARG A 182 -1.52 -9.41 20.29
CA ARG A 182 -2.37 -10.61 20.23
C ARG A 182 -3.60 -10.50 19.33
N PRO A 183 -4.42 -9.44 19.40
CA PRO A 183 -5.60 -9.34 18.53
C PRO A 183 -5.24 -9.29 17.04
N THR A 184 -4.19 -8.55 16.70
CA THR A 184 -3.66 -8.45 15.33
C THR A 184 -3.05 -9.77 14.86
N ASP A 185 -2.23 -10.43 15.69
CA ASP A 185 -1.62 -11.73 15.38
C ASP A 185 -2.68 -12.77 14.98
N VAL A 186 -3.79 -12.85 15.73
CA VAL A 186 -4.90 -13.76 15.40
C VAL A 186 -5.46 -13.47 14.02
N VAL A 187 -5.69 -12.22 13.67
CA VAL A 187 -6.20 -11.85 12.33
C VAL A 187 -5.18 -12.20 11.26
N LEU A 188 -3.91 -11.82 11.43
CA LEU A 188 -2.88 -12.07 10.43
C LEU A 188 -2.62 -13.56 10.22
N THR A 189 -2.57 -14.36 11.30
CA THR A 189 -2.22 -15.79 11.21
C THR A 189 -3.42 -16.70 10.94
N LYS A 190 -4.59 -16.45 11.54
CA LYS A 190 -5.75 -17.34 11.47
C LYS A 190 -6.77 -16.93 10.41
N VAL A 191 -6.87 -15.63 10.11
CA VAL A 191 -7.79 -15.14 9.08
C VAL A 191 -7.08 -14.92 7.75
N MET A 192 -5.92 -14.24 7.76
CA MET A 192 -5.20 -13.89 6.53
C MET A 192 -4.13 -14.92 6.13
N HIS A 193 -3.95 -15.99 6.90
CA HIS A 193 -3.01 -17.09 6.64
C HIS A 193 -1.55 -16.63 6.45
N MET A 194 -1.16 -15.52 7.08
CA MET A 194 0.22 -15.07 7.08
C MET A 194 1.06 -15.87 8.07
N ALA A 195 2.34 -16.06 7.76
CA ALA A 195 3.30 -16.69 8.67
C ALA A 195 4.00 -15.62 9.52
N HIS A 196 3.96 -15.72 10.85
CA HIS A 196 4.87 -14.98 11.73
C HIS A 196 6.28 -15.60 11.57
N VAL A 197 7.22 -14.87 10.99
CA VAL A 197 8.51 -15.44 10.55
C VAL A 197 9.70 -15.01 11.39
N ARG A 198 9.66 -13.85 12.04
CA ARG A 198 10.71 -13.31 12.91
C ARG A 198 10.25 -12.06 13.65
N GLU A 199 11.09 -11.60 14.55
CA GLU A 199 10.97 -10.30 15.21
C GLU A 199 12.32 -9.60 15.26
N TYR A 200 12.29 -8.28 15.38
CA TYR A 200 13.48 -7.45 15.58
C TYR A 200 13.15 -6.26 16.48
N SER A 201 14.17 -5.58 16.99
CA SER A 201 14.03 -4.45 17.85
C SER A 201 14.33 -3.14 17.13
N VAL A 202 13.56 -2.11 17.44
CA VAL A 202 13.81 -0.72 17.01
C VAL A 202 13.93 0.19 18.21
N SER A 203 14.87 1.14 18.15
CA SER A 203 14.92 2.24 19.10
C SER A 203 13.99 3.35 18.64
N LEU A 204 13.16 3.87 19.55
CA LEU A 204 12.34 5.05 19.31
C LEU A 204 13.01 6.27 19.90
N ASP A 205 13.14 7.32 19.09
CA ASP A 205 13.63 8.62 19.53
C ASP A 205 12.50 9.42 20.21
N GLY A 206 12.86 10.31 21.17
CA GLY A 206 11.95 11.27 21.79
C GLY A 206 11.49 10.91 23.20
N ALA A 207 10.46 11.62 23.68
CA ALA A 207 9.99 11.57 25.07
C ALA A 207 9.48 10.19 25.55
N THR A 208 9.13 9.30 24.63
CA THR A 208 8.73 7.93 24.91
C THR A 208 9.85 6.91 24.75
N GLY A 209 11.07 7.35 24.50
CA GLY A 209 12.28 6.59 24.22
C GLY A 209 12.31 5.13 24.67
N GLY A 210 13.19 4.33 24.13
CA GLY A 210 13.35 2.93 24.49
C GLY A 210 13.20 2.00 23.29
N THR A 211 13.42 0.73 23.54
CA THR A 211 13.35 -0.32 22.50
C THR A 211 11.92 -0.84 22.38
N ARG A 212 11.48 -1.09 21.15
CA ARG A 212 10.19 -1.73 20.83
C ARG A 212 10.42 -2.92 19.94
N THR A 213 9.56 -3.91 20.05
CA THR A 213 9.57 -5.10 19.22
C THR A 213 8.70 -4.89 17.98
N VAL A 214 9.24 -5.28 16.84
CA VAL A 214 8.52 -5.37 15.57
C VAL A 214 8.42 -6.83 15.17
N HIS A 215 7.20 -7.31 14.98
CA HIS A 215 6.91 -8.67 14.52
C HIS A 215 6.68 -8.67 13.02
N VAL A 216 7.30 -9.62 12.32
CA VAL A 216 7.25 -9.71 10.85
C VAL A 216 6.35 -10.85 10.42
N TYR A 217 5.34 -10.51 9.64
CA TYR A 217 4.39 -11.44 9.04
C TYR A 217 4.58 -11.49 7.52
N ARG A 218 4.68 -12.70 6.98
CA ARG A 218 4.96 -12.94 5.57
C ARG A 218 3.77 -13.54 4.86
N MET A 219 3.55 -13.06 3.63
CA MET A 219 2.56 -13.55 2.67
C MET A 219 3.29 -14.30 1.56
N GLY A 220 2.97 -15.58 1.32
CA GLY A 220 3.50 -16.34 0.19
C GLY A 220 5.04 -16.35 0.09
N ALA A 221 5.57 -15.73 -0.97
CA ALA A 221 6.99 -15.74 -1.29
C ALA A 221 7.86 -14.92 -0.32
N ASP A 222 9.15 -15.22 -0.28
CA ASP A 222 10.12 -14.45 0.48
C ASP A 222 10.40 -13.09 -0.16
N GLY A 223 10.68 -12.10 0.70
CA GLY A 223 11.14 -10.79 0.29
C GLY A 223 10.32 -9.63 0.84
N PRO A 224 10.88 -8.42 0.77
CA PRO A 224 10.29 -7.23 1.38
C PRO A 224 8.93 -6.85 0.82
N GLN A 225 8.59 -7.27 -0.41
CA GLN A 225 7.30 -7.02 -1.06
C GLN A 225 6.12 -7.79 -0.43
N ALA A 226 6.41 -8.76 0.44
CA ALA A 226 5.41 -9.64 1.03
C ALA A 226 5.44 -9.63 2.57
N GLU A 227 6.05 -8.62 3.19
CA GLU A 227 6.22 -8.54 4.64
C GLU A 227 5.42 -7.38 5.25
N LEU A 228 4.48 -7.72 6.13
CA LEU A 228 3.80 -6.78 7.01
C LEU A 228 4.51 -6.79 8.37
N HIS A 229 4.96 -5.62 8.80
CA HIS A 229 5.64 -5.41 10.07
C HIS A 229 4.67 -4.84 11.10
N VAL A 230 4.61 -5.42 12.29
CA VAL A 230 3.75 -4.97 13.39
C VAL A 230 4.62 -4.47 14.52
N LEU A 231 4.68 -3.15 14.67
CA LEU A 231 5.34 -2.45 15.77
C LEU A 231 4.39 -2.43 16.99
N VAL A 232 4.85 -2.96 18.11
CA VAL A 232 4.06 -2.99 19.35
C VAL A 232 4.45 -1.81 20.23
N GLU A 233 3.49 -0.88 20.46
CA GLU A 233 3.68 0.36 21.23
C GLU A 233 2.65 0.48 22.36
N PRO A 234 2.85 -0.25 23.48
CA PRO A 234 1.95 -0.16 24.63
C PRO A 234 1.85 1.26 25.16
N GLY A 235 0.63 1.75 25.37
CA GLY A 235 0.36 3.08 25.87
C GLY A 235 0.52 4.21 24.86
N ALA A 236 0.89 3.95 23.62
CA ALA A 236 0.88 4.95 22.57
C ALA A 236 -0.55 5.43 22.28
N ARG A 237 -0.72 6.74 22.10
CA ARG A 237 -2.03 7.30 21.75
C ARG A 237 -2.42 6.90 20.35
N PRO A 238 -3.71 6.60 20.10
CA PRO A 238 -4.19 6.39 18.74
C PRO A 238 -3.91 7.60 17.83
N GLY A 239 -3.46 7.32 16.62
CA GLY A 239 -3.37 8.30 15.56
C GLY A 239 -4.76 8.78 15.10
N SER A 240 -4.78 9.77 14.22
CA SER A 240 -5.99 10.14 13.50
C SER A 240 -5.65 10.38 12.04
N SER A 241 -6.53 9.91 11.16
CA SER A 241 -6.39 10.06 9.72
C SER A 241 -6.28 11.53 9.31
N GLY A 242 -5.55 11.78 8.23
CA GLY A 242 -5.34 13.10 7.65
C GLY A 242 -4.31 13.05 6.51
N ALA A 243 -4.00 14.22 5.94
CA ALA A 243 -3.02 14.35 4.87
C ALA A 243 -1.64 13.87 5.34
N GLY A 244 -0.95 13.09 4.51
CA GLY A 244 0.29 12.39 4.85
C GLY A 244 0.10 11.09 5.62
N GLY A 245 -1.14 10.67 5.89
CA GLY A 245 -1.48 9.40 6.54
C GLY A 245 -1.95 8.34 5.57
N VAL A 246 -1.80 7.08 5.94
CA VAL A 246 -2.29 5.94 5.17
C VAL A 246 -3.76 5.70 5.46
N HIS A 247 -4.56 5.55 4.39
CA HIS A 247 -5.98 5.22 4.47
C HIS A 247 -6.19 3.71 4.62
N HIS A 248 -5.54 2.91 3.77
CA HIS A 248 -5.62 1.44 3.82
C HIS A 248 -4.42 0.77 3.15
N VAL A 249 -4.25 -0.51 3.47
CA VAL A 249 -3.29 -1.41 2.84
C VAL A 249 -4.06 -2.49 2.10
N ALA A 250 -3.75 -2.67 0.81
CA ALA A 250 -4.33 -3.72 -0.01
C ALA A 250 -3.36 -4.88 -0.20
N PHE A 251 -3.87 -6.08 0.10
CA PHE A 251 -3.17 -7.35 -0.04
C PHE A 251 -3.59 -8.02 -1.35
N ARG A 252 -2.62 -8.58 -2.05
CA ARG A 252 -2.79 -9.12 -3.40
C ARG A 252 -3.32 -10.54 -3.39
N THR A 253 -4.43 -10.77 -4.10
CA THR A 253 -4.93 -12.08 -4.50
C THR A 253 -5.09 -12.09 -6.03
N PRO A 254 -4.28 -12.87 -6.80
CA PRO A 254 -4.14 -12.64 -8.24
C PRO A 254 -5.40 -12.87 -9.08
N THR A 255 -6.27 -13.81 -8.68
CA THR A 255 -7.40 -14.23 -9.53
C THR A 255 -8.76 -13.98 -8.90
N PHE A 256 -9.80 -13.94 -9.74
CA PHE A 256 -11.18 -13.77 -9.27
C PHE A 256 -11.66 -14.99 -8.45
N GLU A 257 -11.23 -16.19 -8.81
CA GLU A 257 -11.59 -17.41 -8.06
C GLU A 257 -11.04 -17.37 -6.63
N GLN A 258 -9.79 -16.94 -6.48
CA GLN A 258 -9.19 -16.75 -5.15
C GLN A 258 -9.91 -15.65 -4.36
N TYR A 259 -10.27 -14.56 -5.02
CA TYR A 259 -11.02 -13.47 -4.41
C TYR A 259 -12.40 -13.93 -3.90
N ASP A 260 -13.13 -14.72 -4.70
CA ASP A 260 -14.43 -15.25 -4.30
C ASP A 260 -14.28 -16.20 -3.09
N ALA A 261 -13.21 -17.01 -3.07
CA ALA A 261 -12.88 -17.85 -1.91
C ALA A 261 -12.55 -17.01 -0.65
N TRP A 262 -11.85 -15.87 -0.80
CA TRP A 262 -11.61 -14.93 0.31
C TRP A 262 -12.91 -14.33 0.85
N ALA A 263 -13.86 -13.96 -0.01
CA ALA A 263 -15.17 -13.41 0.41
C ALA A 263 -15.96 -14.42 1.26
N GLU A 264 -15.98 -15.69 0.82
CA GLU A 264 -16.60 -16.76 1.59
C GLU A 264 -15.88 -17.03 2.91
N TRP A 265 -14.55 -17.04 2.89
CA TRP A 265 -13.74 -17.32 4.07
C TRP A 265 -13.90 -16.23 5.14
N LEU A 266 -13.83 -14.94 4.78
CA LEU A 266 -14.03 -13.85 5.73
C LEU A 266 -15.40 -13.97 6.41
N THR A 267 -16.45 -14.33 5.65
CA THR A 267 -17.79 -14.58 6.19
C THR A 267 -17.79 -15.74 7.19
N LYS A 268 -17.16 -16.88 6.83
CA LYS A 268 -17.05 -18.06 7.71
C LYS A 268 -16.24 -17.79 8.97
N ALA A 269 -15.18 -16.97 8.84
CA ALA A 269 -14.35 -16.54 9.97
C ALA A 269 -15.03 -15.49 10.87
N GLY A 270 -16.24 -15.04 10.54
CA GLY A 270 -16.98 -14.04 11.30
C GLY A 270 -16.41 -12.62 11.18
N VAL A 271 -15.62 -12.36 10.16
CA VAL A 271 -15.05 -11.03 9.91
C VAL A 271 -16.08 -10.16 9.20
N ARG A 272 -16.40 -9.02 9.81
CA ARG A 272 -17.26 -8.02 9.16
C ARG A 272 -16.50 -7.33 8.03
N SER A 273 -16.86 -7.65 6.80
CA SER A 273 -16.29 -7.05 5.58
C SER A 273 -17.34 -6.26 4.80
N SER A 274 -16.88 -5.52 3.78
CA SER A 274 -17.76 -4.84 2.81
C SER A 274 -18.59 -5.81 1.98
N GLY A 275 -18.21 -7.10 1.96
CA GLY A 275 -18.57 -7.98 0.86
C GLY A 275 -17.83 -7.60 -0.43
N PRO A 276 -18.11 -8.31 -1.55
CA PRO A 276 -17.52 -8.03 -2.84
C PRO A 276 -17.82 -6.62 -3.35
N VAL A 277 -16.77 -5.88 -3.73
CA VAL A 277 -16.87 -4.54 -4.32
C VAL A 277 -16.13 -4.55 -5.66
N ASP A 278 -16.80 -4.15 -6.74
CA ASP A 278 -16.17 -3.93 -8.04
C ASP A 278 -15.67 -2.49 -8.13
N ARG A 279 -14.34 -2.32 -8.24
CA ARG A 279 -13.67 -1.02 -8.41
C ARG A 279 -13.33 -0.73 -9.87
N TYR A 280 -13.87 -1.49 -10.80
CA TYR A 280 -13.66 -1.42 -12.25
C TYR A 280 -12.25 -1.88 -12.68
N TYR A 281 -11.19 -1.40 -12.06
CA TYR A 281 -9.79 -1.78 -12.36
C TYR A 281 -9.34 -3.04 -11.62
N PHE A 282 -9.97 -3.32 -10.49
CA PHE A 282 -9.79 -4.52 -9.64
C PHE A 282 -11.02 -4.73 -8.77
N ARG A 283 -11.15 -5.90 -8.18
CA ARG A 283 -12.18 -6.19 -7.17
C ARG A 283 -11.57 -6.13 -5.79
N SER A 284 -12.35 -5.68 -4.82
CA SER A 284 -11.91 -5.38 -3.46
C SER A 284 -12.82 -5.98 -2.39
N LEU A 285 -12.21 -6.46 -1.31
CA LEU A 285 -12.86 -6.83 -0.06
C LEU A 285 -12.25 -6.00 1.06
N TYR A 286 -13.05 -5.10 1.66
CA TYR A 286 -12.59 -4.24 2.75
C TYR A 286 -13.00 -4.79 4.11
N PHE A 287 -12.08 -4.77 5.08
CA PHE A 287 -12.38 -5.06 6.47
C PHE A 287 -11.40 -4.34 7.39
N ARG A 288 -11.79 -4.17 8.67
CA ARG A 288 -10.89 -3.58 9.65
C ARG A 288 -10.31 -4.67 10.54
N GLU A 289 -8.98 -4.63 10.72
CA GLU A 289 -8.34 -5.42 11.76
C GLU A 289 -8.71 -4.87 13.15
N PRO A 290 -8.43 -5.60 14.26
CA PRO A 290 -8.96 -5.26 15.58
C PRO A 290 -8.64 -3.85 16.12
N ASN A 291 -7.57 -3.21 15.64
CA ASN A 291 -7.23 -1.82 16.01
C ASN A 291 -7.85 -0.78 15.07
N GLY A 292 -8.69 -1.19 14.14
CA GLY A 292 -9.40 -0.30 13.23
C GLY A 292 -8.64 0.08 11.96
N ILE A 293 -7.42 -0.44 11.74
CA ILE A 293 -6.68 -0.24 10.49
C ILE A 293 -7.44 -0.92 9.36
N LEU A 294 -7.68 -0.18 8.28
CA LEU A 294 -8.43 -0.70 7.14
C LEU A 294 -7.53 -1.55 6.25
N PHE A 295 -7.93 -2.79 6.07
CA PHE A 295 -7.34 -3.76 5.15
C PHE A 295 -8.24 -3.96 3.95
N GLU A 296 -7.60 -4.25 2.83
CA GLU A 296 -8.25 -4.62 1.58
C GLU A 296 -7.62 -5.90 1.04
N ILE A 297 -8.40 -6.78 0.43
CA ILE A 297 -7.90 -7.86 -0.43
C ILE A 297 -8.31 -7.50 -1.85
N ALA A 298 -7.33 -7.36 -2.77
CA ALA A 298 -7.55 -6.88 -4.12
C ALA A 298 -7.03 -7.84 -5.18
N THR A 299 -7.75 -7.94 -6.32
CA THR A 299 -7.36 -8.75 -7.49
C THR A 299 -6.44 -7.97 -8.42
N ASP A 300 -5.60 -8.69 -9.20
CA ASP A 300 -4.74 -8.06 -10.21
C ASP A 300 -5.53 -7.44 -11.38
N GLY A 301 -6.64 -8.04 -11.74
CA GLY A 301 -7.37 -7.66 -12.93
C GLY A 301 -8.71 -6.97 -12.68
N PRO A 302 -9.21 -6.31 -13.75
CA PRO A 302 -8.70 -6.24 -15.13
C PRO A 302 -7.49 -5.33 -15.35
N GLY A 303 -7.12 -4.49 -14.37
CA GLY A 303 -5.97 -3.60 -14.43
C GLY A 303 -6.26 -2.24 -15.07
N PHE A 304 -5.30 -1.32 -15.02
CA PHE A 304 -5.50 0.07 -15.43
C PHE A 304 -5.60 0.27 -16.94
N ALA A 305 -5.16 -0.70 -17.75
CA ALA A 305 -5.31 -0.66 -19.21
C ALA A 305 -6.71 -1.06 -19.69
N ALA A 306 -7.67 -1.27 -18.79
CA ALA A 306 -9.05 -1.63 -19.16
C ALA A 306 -9.79 -0.54 -19.97
N ASP A 307 -9.41 0.74 -19.79
CA ASP A 307 -10.06 1.90 -20.41
C ASP A 307 -9.09 2.93 -21.01
N GLU A 308 -7.78 2.69 -20.91
CA GLU A 308 -6.73 3.53 -21.47
C GLU A 308 -5.64 2.66 -22.12
N PRO A 309 -5.04 3.07 -23.24
CA PRO A 309 -3.86 2.39 -23.78
C PRO A 309 -2.70 2.44 -22.77
N MET A 310 -1.89 1.37 -22.71
CA MET A 310 -0.78 1.26 -21.76
C MET A 310 0.18 2.45 -21.84
N GLU A 311 0.47 2.94 -23.04
CA GLU A 311 1.38 4.07 -23.28
C GLU A 311 0.84 5.40 -22.78
N ALA A 312 -0.49 5.57 -22.68
CA ALA A 312 -1.18 6.81 -22.32
C ALA A 312 -1.81 6.80 -20.90
N LEU A 313 -1.47 5.79 -20.07
CA LEU A 313 -2.01 5.71 -18.71
C LEU A 313 -1.74 7.00 -17.92
N GLY A 314 -2.78 7.50 -17.26
CA GLY A 314 -2.72 8.66 -16.36
C GLY A 314 -2.66 10.03 -17.04
N GLU A 315 -2.63 10.11 -18.37
CA GLU A 315 -2.58 11.40 -19.09
C GLU A 315 -3.90 12.17 -19.00
N ARG A 316 -5.03 11.47 -18.99
CA ARG A 316 -6.38 12.07 -18.89
C ARG A 316 -7.10 11.66 -17.61
N LEU A 317 -8.20 12.35 -17.30
CA LEU A 317 -9.12 11.89 -16.26
C LEU A 317 -9.88 10.66 -16.78
N ALA A 318 -9.55 9.50 -16.24
CA ALA A 318 -10.26 8.25 -16.51
C ALA A 318 -11.42 8.08 -15.53
N LEU A 319 -12.62 7.82 -16.02
CA LEU A 319 -13.79 7.55 -15.21
C LEU A 319 -14.33 6.15 -15.55
N PRO A 320 -14.68 5.33 -14.56
CA PRO A 320 -15.40 4.10 -14.81
C PRO A 320 -16.70 4.38 -15.60
N PRO A 321 -17.17 3.45 -16.46
CA PRO A 321 -18.33 3.69 -17.33
C PRO A 321 -19.58 4.21 -16.64
N PHE A 322 -19.84 3.80 -15.39
CA PHE A 322 -20.99 4.25 -14.62
C PHE A 322 -20.89 5.72 -14.13
N LEU A 323 -19.71 6.35 -14.21
CA LEU A 323 -19.48 7.76 -13.90
C LEU A 323 -19.41 8.65 -15.15
N GLU A 324 -19.27 8.08 -16.34
CA GLU A 324 -19.06 8.85 -17.58
C GLU A 324 -20.24 9.83 -17.87
N ALA A 325 -21.45 9.45 -17.58
CA ALA A 325 -22.62 10.36 -17.73
C ALA A 325 -22.54 11.64 -16.87
N ARG A 326 -21.70 11.61 -15.83
CA ARG A 326 -21.46 12.73 -14.90
C ARG A 326 -20.14 13.46 -15.16
N ARG A 327 -19.40 13.13 -16.20
CA ARG A 327 -18.04 13.66 -16.47
C ARG A 327 -17.96 15.19 -16.32
N ALA A 328 -18.84 15.93 -17.01
CA ALA A 328 -18.83 17.40 -16.96
C ALA A 328 -19.12 17.98 -15.56
N GLU A 329 -19.91 17.31 -14.75
CA GLU A 329 -20.15 17.67 -13.34
C GLU A 329 -18.91 17.43 -12.51
N ILE A 330 -18.31 16.23 -12.63
CA ILE A 330 -17.13 15.79 -11.90
C ILE A 330 -15.93 16.72 -12.21
N GLU A 331 -15.65 16.97 -13.49
CA GLU A 331 -14.54 17.84 -13.90
C GLU A 331 -14.65 19.27 -13.37
N ARG A 332 -15.87 19.82 -13.29
CA ARG A 332 -16.09 21.15 -12.69
C ARG A 332 -15.88 21.19 -11.19
N GLY A 333 -16.08 20.06 -10.50
CA GLY A 333 -15.90 19.93 -9.05
C GLY A 333 -14.45 19.70 -8.61
N LEU A 334 -13.61 19.21 -9.51
CA LEU A 334 -12.22 18.88 -9.20
C LEU A 334 -11.31 20.13 -9.24
N LYS A 335 -10.29 20.12 -8.37
CA LYS A 335 -9.21 21.13 -8.44
C LYS A 335 -8.43 20.95 -9.76
N PRO A 336 -7.92 22.04 -10.35
CA PRO A 336 -7.06 21.94 -11.52
C PRO A 336 -5.82 21.08 -11.22
N LEU A 337 -5.57 20.05 -12.02
CA LEU A 337 -4.41 19.18 -11.95
C LEU A 337 -3.85 18.95 -13.36
N ILE A 338 -2.73 19.60 -13.67
CA ILE A 338 -2.02 19.43 -14.94
C ILE A 338 -1.01 18.30 -14.77
N THR A 339 -1.11 17.25 -15.58
CA THR A 339 -0.31 16.02 -15.50
C THR A 339 0.47 15.72 -16.79
N GLY A 340 0.43 16.59 -17.79
CA GLY A 340 1.13 16.45 -19.07
C GLY A 340 2.15 17.52 -19.30
#